data_8cdc40e2ccbaa2f5e8b85a9e843c3911
#
_entry.id   8cdc40e2ccbaa2f5e8b85a9e843c3911
#
_cell.length_a   1.000
_cell.length_b   1.000
_cell.length_c   1.000
_cell.angle_alpha   90.00
_cell.angle_beta   90.00
_cell.angle_gamma   90.00
#
_symmetry.space_group_name_H-M   'P 1'
#
loop_
_entity.id
_entity.type
_entity.pdbx_description
1 polymer ?
#
loop_
_entity_poly.entity_id
_entity_poly.type
_entity_poly.pdbx_seq_one_letter_code
_entity_poly.pdbx_strand_id
1 'polypeptide(L)'
;AIMVTVVVIGYASYAAIVIRSSADTPMDQNSPDNVFSLKYYLNREQYGDTPLFYGQTYNAPVKLLVKGNMCVPVEKKGHAQYAPAPKLEDGKDRYVITHNKTSYVYMDEFKMLFPRMHSSQPRHVEAYKSWADIKGKKIRYKYCGQIKTLQCPTFGENLRFFFRYQVNFMYWRYFMWN
;
A
#
# COMPACT_ATOMS: atom_id res chain seq x y z
N ALA A 1 -17.38 -24.10 23.03
CA ALA A 1 -18.54 -23.83 22.15
C ALA A 1 -18.72 -22.32 21.92
N ILE A 2 -18.90 -21.47 22.93
CA ILE A 2 -19.19 -20.02 22.78
C ILE A 2 -18.11 -19.29 21.96
N MET A 3 -16.83 -19.52 22.23
CA MET A 3 -15.73 -18.87 21.52
C MET A 3 -15.75 -19.19 20.01
N VAL A 4 -16.01 -20.44 19.66
CA VAL A 4 -16.12 -20.85 18.24
C VAL A 4 -17.33 -20.18 17.59
N THR A 5 -18.46 -20.12 18.28
CA THR A 5 -19.67 -19.45 17.77
C THR A 5 -19.41 -17.96 17.48
N VAL A 6 -18.75 -17.26 18.40
CA VAL A 6 -18.41 -15.82 18.20
C VAL A 6 -17.48 -15.63 17.01
N VAL A 7 -16.48 -16.51 16.83
CA VAL A 7 -15.57 -16.48 15.68
C VAL A 7 -16.35 -16.72 14.38
N VAL A 8 -17.24 -17.73 14.34
CA VAL A 8 -18.05 -18.03 13.15
C VAL A 8 -18.96 -16.87 12.80
N ILE A 9 -19.61 -16.23 13.78
CA ILE A 9 -20.46 -15.05 13.55
C ILE A 9 -19.62 -13.89 13.00
N GLY A 10 -18.41 -13.66 13.54
CA GLY A 10 -17.50 -12.63 13.03
C GLY A 10 -17.11 -12.86 11.56
N TYR A 11 -16.80 -14.09 11.20
CA TYR A 11 -16.46 -14.43 9.81
C TYR A 11 -17.66 -14.51 8.87
N ALA A 12 -18.88 -14.69 9.38
CA ALA A 12 -20.09 -14.66 8.56
C ALA A 12 -20.29 -13.33 7.82
N SER A 13 -19.75 -12.23 8.34
CA SER A 13 -19.76 -10.93 7.66
C SER A 13 -19.06 -10.97 6.30
N TYR A 14 -17.97 -11.74 6.14
CA TYR A 14 -17.29 -11.92 4.86
C TYR A 14 -18.13 -12.70 3.83
N ALA A 15 -18.87 -13.71 4.30
CA ALA A 15 -19.82 -14.42 3.45
C ALA A 15 -20.95 -13.49 2.98
N ALA A 16 -21.45 -12.61 3.84
CA ALA A 16 -22.45 -11.61 3.49
C ALA A 16 -21.96 -10.64 2.40
N ILE A 17 -20.67 -10.27 2.38
CA ILE A 17 -20.08 -9.43 1.33
C ILE A 17 -20.20 -10.12 -0.03
N VAL A 18 -19.80 -11.41 -0.12
CA VAL A 18 -19.86 -12.18 -1.38
C VAL A 18 -21.30 -12.36 -1.85
N ILE A 19 -22.21 -12.73 -0.95
CA ILE A 19 -23.64 -12.92 -1.27
C ILE A 19 -24.22 -11.61 -1.82
N ARG A 20 -23.92 -10.48 -1.17
CA ARG A 20 -24.42 -9.18 -1.61
C ARG A 20 -23.84 -8.75 -2.95
N SER A 21 -22.56 -9.00 -3.18
CA SER A 21 -21.89 -8.72 -4.45
C SER A 21 -22.47 -9.56 -5.59
N SER A 22 -22.74 -10.84 -5.33
CA SER A 22 -23.38 -11.73 -6.32
C SER A 22 -24.79 -11.30 -6.73
N ALA A 23 -25.43 -10.44 -5.94
CA ALA A 23 -26.74 -9.87 -6.26
C ALA A 23 -26.68 -8.61 -7.15
N ASP A 24 -25.50 -8.21 -7.59
CA ASP A 24 -25.22 -7.11 -8.55
C ASP A 24 -25.89 -5.78 -8.15
N THR A 25 -25.68 -5.39 -6.89
CA THR A 25 -26.29 -4.18 -6.32
C THR A 25 -25.69 -2.90 -6.91
N PRO A 26 -26.47 -1.77 -7.03
CA PRO A 26 -26.00 -0.54 -7.67
C PRO A 26 -24.74 0.10 -7.07
N MET A 27 -24.39 -0.25 -5.83
CA MET A 27 -23.20 0.25 -5.12
C MET A 27 -22.28 -0.92 -4.71
N ASP A 28 -21.90 -1.75 -5.68
CA ASP A 28 -20.97 -2.84 -5.47
C ASP A 28 -19.54 -2.42 -5.82
N GLN A 29 -18.80 -1.95 -4.81
CA GLN A 29 -17.44 -1.49 -4.99
C GLN A 29 -16.48 -2.67 -5.14
N ASN A 30 -15.80 -2.75 -6.30
CA ASN A 30 -14.84 -3.78 -6.71
C ASN A 30 -15.44 -5.18 -6.95
N SER A 31 -16.75 -5.32 -6.99
CA SER A 31 -17.46 -6.57 -7.30
C SER A 31 -16.79 -7.82 -6.71
N PRO A 32 -16.74 -7.98 -5.38
CA PRO A 32 -16.09 -9.13 -4.72
C PRO A 32 -16.95 -10.41 -4.82
N ASP A 33 -17.40 -10.74 -6.04
CA ASP A 33 -18.27 -11.85 -6.40
C ASP A 33 -17.55 -13.20 -6.45
N ASN A 34 -16.23 -13.20 -6.55
CA ASN A 34 -15.40 -14.38 -6.62
C ASN A 34 -14.24 -14.34 -5.62
N VAL A 35 -13.59 -15.48 -5.40
CA VAL A 35 -12.51 -15.64 -4.40
C VAL A 35 -11.34 -14.68 -4.65
N PHE A 36 -10.99 -14.42 -5.91
CA PHE A 36 -9.86 -13.54 -6.24
C PHE A 36 -10.24 -12.08 -6.04
N SER A 37 -11.41 -11.65 -6.49
CA SER A 37 -11.93 -10.30 -6.26
C SER A 37 -12.12 -10.02 -4.76
N LEU A 38 -12.63 -10.99 -4.01
CA LEU A 38 -12.74 -10.89 -2.56
C LEU A 38 -11.36 -10.75 -1.90
N LYS A 39 -10.36 -11.51 -2.33
CA LYS A 39 -8.99 -11.38 -1.84
C LYS A 39 -8.43 -9.98 -2.10
N TYR A 40 -8.60 -9.43 -3.30
CA TYR A 40 -8.14 -8.09 -3.65
C TYR A 40 -8.85 -7.02 -2.83
N TYR A 41 -10.16 -7.18 -2.62
CA TYR A 41 -10.95 -6.31 -1.76
C TYR A 41 -10.48 -6.32 -0.31
N LEU A 42 -10.28 -7.50 0.29
CA LEU A 42 -9.82 -7.66 1.67
C LEU A 42 -8.38 -7.15 1.86
N ASN A 43 -7.51 -7.38 0.90
CA ASN A 43 -6.13 -6.88 0.92
C ASN A 43 -6.04 -5.37 0.63
N ARG A 44 -7.15 -4.72 0.30
CA ARG A 44 -7.20 -3.29 -0.07
C ARG A 44 -6.21 -2.92 -1.18
N GLU A 45 -6.02 -3.80 -2.15
CA GLU A 45 -5.04 -3.62 -3.22
C GLU A 45 -5.30 -2.39 -4.10
N GLN A 46 -6.55 -1.93 -4.17
CA GLN A 46 -6.96 -0.69 -4.83
C GLN A 46 -6.30 0.57 -4.27
N TYR A 47 -5.88 0.56 -3.00
CA TYR A 47 -5.24 1.72 -2.35
C TYR A 47 -3.72 1.72 -2.49
N GLY A 48 -3.16 0.75 -3.20
CA GLY A 48 -1.72 0.56 -3.38
C GLY A 48 -1.02 -0.04 -2.15
N ASP A 49 0.28 -0.24 -2.28
CA ASP A 49 1.10 -0.83 -1.21
C ASP A 49 1.56 0.27 -0.25
N THR A 50 0.96 0.29 0.93
CA THR A 50 1.38 1.19 2.02
C THR A 50 2.20 0.41 3.04
N PRO A 51 3.45 0.79 3.31
CA PRO A 51 4.26 0.10 4.31
C PRO A 51 3.73 0.39 5.71
N LEU A 52 3.40 -0.69 6.47
CA LEU A 52 2.88 -0.56 7.83
C LEU A 52 3.98 -0.50 8.88
N PHE A 53 4.89 -1.49 8.87
CA PHE A 53 5.91 -1.64 9.91
C PHE A 53 7.29 -1.17 9.47
N TYR A 54 7.67 -1.45 8.24
CA TYR A 54 8.97 -1.08 7.70
C TYR A 54 8.86 -0.74 6.22
N GLY A 55 9.39 0.40 5.80
CA GLY A 55 9.34 0.80 4.41
C GLY A 55 9.96 2.15 4.14
N GLN A 56 9.83 2.58 2.89
CA GLN A 56 10.44 3.80 2.36
C GLN A 56 9.83 5.08 2.94
N THR A 57 10.64 6.12 2.96
CA THR A 57 10.20 7.51 3.16
C THR A 57 9.73 8.12 1.84
N TYR A 58 9.02 9.25 1.91
CA TYR A 58 8.41 9.92 0.74
C TYR A 58 9.41 10.31 -0.35
N ASN A 59 10.67 10.50 -0.01
CA ASN A 59 11.73 10.92 -0.92
C ASN A 59 12.78 9.82 -1.15
N ALA A 60 12.48 8.57 -0.79
CA ALA A 60 13.39 7.45 -0.97
C ALA A 60 13.66 7.20 -2.47
N PRO A 61 14.92 7.20 -2.91
CA PRO A 61 15.26 6.85 -4.29
C PRO A 61 15.11 5.35 -4.54
N VAL A 62 14.71 5.01 -5.76
CA VAL A 62 14.64 3.62 -6.21
C VAL A 62 16.06 3.08 -6.37
N LYS A 63 16.28 1.84 -5.96
CA LYS A 63 17.55 1.13 -6.15
C LYS A 63 17.76 0.86 -7.63
N LEU A 64 18.95 1.24 -8.13
CA LEU A 64 19.34 1.03 -9.52
C LEU A 64 20.37 -0.06 -9.65
N LEU A 65 20.28 -0.84 -10.71
CA LEU A 65 21.34 -1.75 -11.17
C LEU A 65 21.95 -1.19 -12.43
N VAL A 66 23.28 -1.19 -12.47
CA VAL A 66 24.04 -0.80 -13.66
C VAL A 66 24.13 -2.00 -14.59
N LYS A 67 23.49 -1.92 -15.76
CA LYS A 67 23.59 -2.90 -16.84
C LYS A 67 24.27 -2.23 -18.04
N GLY A 68 25.57 -2.53 -18.21
CA GLY A 68 26.38 -1.84 -19.22
C GLY A 68 26.46 -0.33 -18.93
N ASN A 69 26.02 0.48 -19.88
CA ASN A 69 25.99 1.96 -19.77
C ASN A 69 24.66 2.54 -19.25
N MET A 70 23.68 1.70 -18.94
CA MET A 70 22.36 2.15 -18.49
C MET A 70 22.10 1.75 -17.04
N CYS A 71 21.40 2.63 -16.33
CA CYS A 71 20.90 2.37 -14.97
C CYS A 71 19.44 1.99 -15.04
N VAL A 72 19.13 0.78 -14.62
CA VAL A 72 17.77 0.22 -14.65
C VAL A 72 17.25 0.09 -13.23
N PRO A 73 16.00 0.51 -12.93
CA PRO A 73 15.42 0.32 -11.62
C PRO A 73 15.26 -1.16 -11.28
N VAL A 74 15.51 -1.48 -10.02
CA VAL A 74 15.28 -2.85 -9.52
C VAL A 74 13.81 -3.02 -9.23
N GLU A 75 13.19 -3.96 -9.95
CA GLU A 75 11.81 -4.35 -9.74
C GLU A 75 11.73 -5.66 -8.98
N LYS A 76 10.81 -5.73 -8.04
CA LYS A 76 10.43 -6.95 -7.34
C LYS A 76 9.10 -7.44 -7.92
N LYS A 77 9.10 -8.68 -8.43
CA LYS A 77 7.87 -9.35 -8.83
C LYS A 77 7.08 -9.75 -7.58
N GLY A 78 5.84 -9.34 -7.52
CA GLY A 78 4.88 -9.74 -6.50
C GLY A 78 4.02 -10.92 -6.98
N HIS A 79 2.85 -11.06 -6.37
CA HIS A 79 1.92 -12.13 -6.71
C HIS A 79 1.22 -11.89 -8.06
N ALA A 80 0.78 -12.99 -8.69
CA ALA A 80 0.03 -12.97 -9.92
C ALA A 80 -1.37 -12.39 -9.68
N GLN A 81 -1.84 -11.55 -10.60
CA GLN A 81 -3.22 -11.09 -10.63
C GLN A 81 -4.02 -11.96 -11.61
N TYR A 82 -5.21 -12.36 -11.16
CA TYR A 82 -6.10 -13.23 -11.89
C TYR A 82 -7.32 -12.46 -12.35
N ALA A 83 -7.74 -12.69 -13.59
CA ALA A 83 -9.01 -12.22 -14.13
C ALA A 83 -9.84 -13.41 -14.62
N PRO A 84 -11.19 -13.31 -14.57
CA PRO A 84 -12.05 -14.32 -15.14
C PRO A 84 -11.86 -14.39 -16.65
N ALA A 85 -11.67 -15.58 -17.19
CA ALA A 85 -11.66 -15.81 -18.63
C ALA A 85 -13.10 -15.99 -19.15
N PRO A 86 -13.36 -15.74 -20.46
CA PRO A 86 -14.63 -16.06 -21.06
C PRO A 86 -15.00 -17.52 -20.84
N LYS A 87 -16.25 -17.78 -20.49
CA LYS A 87 -16.77 -19.13 -20.32
C LYS A 87 -16.75 -19.84 -21.67
N LEU A 88 -16.16 -21.03 -21.69
CA LEU A 88 -16.24 -21.94 -22.82
C LEU A 88 -17.56 -22.74 -22.76
N GLU A 89 -17.82 -23.57 -23.77
CA GLU A 89 -19.04 -24.39 -23.88
C GLU A 89 -19.28 -25.33 -22.69
N ASP A 90 -18.22 -25.66 -21.93
CA ASP A 90 -18.31 -26.46 -20.70
C ASP A 90 -18.89 -25.72 -19.48
N GLY A 91 -19.14 -24.42 -19.60
CA GLY A 91 -19.72 -23.58 -18.56
C GLY A 91 -18.88 -23.38 -17.30
N LYS A 92 -17.67 -23.94 -17.25
CA LYS A 92 -16.80 -23.85 -16.07
C LYS A 92 -16.11 -22.51 -15.98
N ASP A 93 -16.02 -21.97 -14.77
CA ASP A 93 -15.25 -20.75 -14.49
C ASP A 93 -13.76 -21.03 -14.60
N ARG A 94 -13.10 -20.20 -15.40
CA ARG A 94 -11.65 -20.26 -15.59
C ARG A 94 -11.02 -18.93 -15.27
N TYR A 95 -9.81 -18.96 -14.73
CA TYR A 95 -9.05 -17.78 -14.38
C TYR A 95 -7.72 -17.79 -15.12
N VAL A 96 -7.39 -16.65 -15.70
CA VAL A 96 -6.11 -16.44 -16.39
C VAL A 96 -5.27 -15.43 -15.61
N ILE A 97 -3.96 -15.64 -15.63
CA ILE A 97 -3.02 -14.67 -15.07
C ILE A 97 -2.90 -13.52 -16.07
N THR A 98 -3.32 -12.33 -15.69
CA THR A 98 -3.21 -11.12 -16.53
C THR A 98 -1.82 -10.53 -16.47
N HIS A 99 -1.30 -10.33 -15.26
CA HIS A 99 0.04 -9.79 -15.03
C HIS A 99 0.49 -10.10 -13.59
N ASN A 100 1.78 -9.97 -13.36
CA ASN A 100 2.31 -9.98 -12.00
C ASN A 100 2.39 -8.54 -11.48
N LYS A 101 1.96 -8.33 -10.25
CA LYS A 101 2.16 -7.05 -9.60
C LYS A 101 3.66 -6.80 -9.45
N THR A 102 4.15 -5.69 -9.96
CA THR A 102 5.55 -5.28 -9.82
C THR A 102 5.65 -4.11 -8.86
N SER A 103 6.68 -4.08 -8.04
CA SER A 103 6.98 -2.96 -7.15
C SER A 103 8.45 -2.61 -7.25
N TYR A 104 8.78 -1.33 -7.13
CA TYR A 104 10.17 -0.88 -7.11
C TYR A 104 10.81 -1.16 -5.76
N VAL A 105 12.08 -1.56 -5.79
CA VAL A 105 12.90 -1.70 -4.59
C VAL A 105 13.55 -0.36 -4.27
N TYR A 106 13.30 0.18 -3.08
CA TYR A 106 13.91 1.41 -2.61
C TYR A 106 15.20 1.15 -1.87
N MET A 107 16.10 2.15 -1.82
CA MET A 107 17.36 2.05 -1.10
C MET A 107 17.12 1.91 0.41
N ASP A 108 17.87 1.00 1.06
CA ASP A 108 17.65 0.64 2.47
C ASP A 108 17.98 1.78 3.43
N GLU A 109 18.90 2.67 3.05
CA GLU A 109 19.28 3.85 3.82
C GLU A 109 18.15 4.87 4.01
N PHE A 110 17.10 4.80 3.15
CA PHE A 110 15.93 5.66 3.16
C PHE A 110 14.66 4.95 3.65
N LYS A 111 14.83 3.79 4.27
CA LYS A 111 13.74 3.06 4.92
C LYS A 111 13.76 3.31 6.42
N MET A 112 12.59 3.27 7.03
CA MET A 112 12.45 3.39 8.48
C MET A 112 11.36 2.48 9.02
N LEU A 113 11.39 2.29 10.34
CA LEU A 113 10.30 1.65 11.06
C LEU A 113 9.07 2.56 11.08
N PHE A 114 7.88 1.97 10.97
CA PHE A 114 6.60 2.66 11.06
C PHE A 114 6.51 3.91 10.18
N PRO A 115 6.74 3.81 8.86
CA PRO A 115 6.79 4.96 7.99
C PRO A 115 5.40 5.56 7.75
N ARG A 116 5.14 6.71 8.37
CA ARG A 116 3.88 7.45 8.15
C ARG A 116 4.01 8.43 7.00
N MET A 117 5.23 8.89 6.72
CA MET A 117 5.54 9.78 5.61
C MET A 117 6.15 8.99 4.44
N HIS A 118 5.38 8.12 3.81
CA HIS A 118 5.86 7.22 2.73
C HIS A 118 5.45 7.65 1.32
N SER A 119 4.39 8.43 1.18
CA SER A 119 3.85 8.82 -0.13
C SER A 119 4.63 9.96 -0.77
N SER A 120 5.03 9.78 -2.03
CA SER A 120 5.73 10.81 -2.82
C SER A 120 4.80 11.79 -3.54
N GLN A 121 3.49 11.68 -3.35
CA GLN A 121 2.53 12.61 -3.96
C GLN A 121 2.73 14.04 -3.45
N PRO A 122 2.75 15.08 -4.30
CA PRO A 122 3.04 16.47 -3.91
C PRO A 122 2.17 16.97 -2.75
N ARG A 123 0.88 16.72 -2.79
CA ARG A 123 -0.07 17.08 -1.71
C ARG A 123 0.31 16.49 -0.36
N HIS A 124 0.73 15.21 -0.36
CA HIS A 124 1.14 14.53 0.87
C HIS A 124 2.47 15.09 1.38
N VAL A 125 3.41 15.39 0.47
CA VAL A 125 4.70 15.98 0.84
C VAL A 125 4.54 17.36 1.46
N GLU A 126 3.63 18.19 0.95
CA GLU A 126 3.28 19.50 1.53
C GLU A 126 2.71 19.34 2.95
N ALA A 127 1.78 18.39 3.14
CA ALA A 127 1.24 18.08 4.45
C ALA A 127 2.34 17.60 5.41
N TYR A 128 3.27 16.75 4.96
CA TYR A 128 4.40 16.31 5.79
C TYR A 128 5.26 17.48 6.24
N LYS A 129 5.59 18.40 5.35
CA LYS A 129 6.39 19.58 5.66
C LYS A 129 5.68 20.50 6.67
N SER A 130 4.38 20.74 6.50
CA SER A 130 3.62 21.64 7.36
C SER A 130 3.39 21.07 8.77
N TRP A 131 3.15 19.77 8.90
CA TRP A 131 2.79 19.14 10.18
C TRP A 131 3.98 18.57 10.96
N ALA A 132 5.04 18.14 10.27
CA ALA A 132 6.19 17.49 10.90
C ALA A 132 7.36 18.44 11.22
N ASP A 133 7.38 19.66 10.68
CA ASP A 133 8.53 20.59 10.78
C ASP A 133 9.84 19.89 10.35
N ILE A 134 9.87 19.36 9.13
CA ILE A 134 10.95 18.51 8.65
C ILE A 134 12.25 19.32 8.50
N LYS A 135 13.23 19.02 9.33
CA LYS A 135 14.62 19.47 9.19
C LYS A 135 15.46 18.40 8.48
N GLY A 136 15.13 17.13 8.71
CA GLY A 136 15.71 15.97 8.08
C GLY A 136 17.19 15.76 8.33
N LYS A 137 17.67 14.56 8.00
CA LYS A 137 19.10 14.19 8.00
C LYS A 137 19.62 14.11 6.57
N LYS A 138 20.75 14.73 6.27
CA LYS A 138 21.40 14.61 4.96
C LYS A 138 22.07 13.25 4.83
N ILE A 139 21.64 12.45 3.85
CA ILE A 139 22.19 11.14 3.53
C ILE A 139 22.86 11.23 2.16
N ARG A 140 24.14 10.81 2.09
CA ARG A 140 24.87 10.66 0.83
C ARG A 140 24.63 9.26 0.28
N TYR A 141 24.29 9.15 -0.99
CA TYR A 141 24.04 7.87 -1.64
C TYR A 141 24.57 7.88 -3.06
N LYS A 142 24.86 6.69 -3.57
CA LYS A 142 25.36 6.51 -4.94
C LYS A 142 24.18 6.23 -5.88
N TYR A 143 23.96 7.10 -6.84
CA TYR A 143 22.90 6.99 -7.82
C TYR A 143 23.49 7.00 -9.23
N CYS A 144 23.45 5.86 -9.90
CA CYS A 144 24.02 5.69 -11.24
C CYS A 144 25.48 6.20 -11.38
N GLY A 145 26.35 5.81 -10.46
CA GLY A 145 27.76 6.24 -10.47
C GLY A 145 28.04 7.63 -9.88
N GLN A 146 27.03 8.47 -9.73
CA GLN A 146 27.12 9.79 -9.13
C GLN A 146 26.80 9.75 -7.64
N ILE A 147 27.55 10.53 -6.84
CA ILE A 147 27.23 10.73 -5.43
C ILE A 147 26.21 11.87 -5.33
N LYS A 148 25.05 11.56 -4.81
CA LYS A 148 23.98 12.54 -4.52
C LYS A 148 23.75 12.63 -3.02
N THR A 149 23.26 13.79 -2.57
CA THR A 149 22.87 14.02 -1.18
C THR A 149 21.39 14.34 -1.15
N LEU A 150 20.66 13.64 -0.32
CA LEU A 150 19.23 13.87 -0.14
C LEU A 150 18.90 14.04 1.34
N GLN A 151 17.94 14.90 1.64
CA GLN A 151 17.49 15.16 2.99
C GLN A 151 16.35 14.19 3.33
N CYS A 152 16.62 13.25 4.23
CA CYS A 152 15.66 12.22 4.65
C CYS A 152 15.02 12.62 5.99
N PRO A 153 13.70 12.47 6.16
CA PRO A 153 13.06 12.73 7.44
C PRO A 153 13.59 11.80 8.52
N THR A 154 13.70 12.32 9.73
CA THR A 154 14.10 11.54 10.91
C THR A 154 12.91 10.77 11.47
N PHE A 155 13.19 9.72 12.26
CA PHE A 155 12.14 8.96 12.94
C PHE A 155 11.31 9.83 13.89
N GLY A 156 11.93 10.79 14.59
CA GLY A 156 11.23 11.73 15.46
C GLY A 156 10.26 12.64 14.71
N GLU A 157 10.63 13.12 13.52
CA GLU A 157 9.75 13.91 12.65
C GLU A 157 8.58 13.06 12.12
N ASN A 158 8.85 11.80 11.78
CA ASN A 158 7.80 10.85 11.39
C ASN A 158 6.79 10.59 12.52
N LEU A 159 7.23 10.42 13.76
CA LEU A 159 6.35 10.32 14.93
C LEU A 159 5.60 11.63 15.20
N ARG A 160 6.25 12.77 15.02
CA ARG A 160 5.58 14.08 15.15
C ARG A 160 4.43 14.22 14.17
N PHE A 161 4.62 13.82 12.91
CA PHE A 161 3.56 13.77 11.91
C PHE A 161 2.43 12.83 12.34
N PHE A 162 2.77 11.63 12.81
CA PHE A 162 1.78 10.67 13.29
C PHE A 162 0.90 11.25 14.40
N PHE A 163 1.50 11.78 15.45
CA PHE A 163 0.72 12.29 16.58
C PHE A 163 -0.01 13.59 16.26
N ARG A 164 0.62 14.56 15.60
CA ARG A 164 -0.02 15.85 15.32
C ARG A 164 -1.10 15.76 14.26
N TYR A 165 -0.81 15.07 13.15
CA TYR A 165 -1.73 15.00 12.02
C TYR A 165 -2.68 13.81 12.12
N GLN A 166 -2.16 12.57 12.20
CA GLN A 166 -3.01 11.40 12.12
C GLN A 166 -3.83 11.17 13.39
N VAL A 167 -3.24 11.31 14.58
CA VAL A 167 -3.97 11.11 15.84
C VAL A 167 -4.74 12.35 16.21
N ASN A 168 -4.08 13.50 16.37
CA ASN A 168 -4.76 14.68 16.91
C ASN A 168 -5.72 15.33 15.90
N PHE A 169 -5.26 15.63 14.69
CA PHE A 169 -6.11 16.31 13.71
C PHE A 169 -7.11 15.36 13.04
N MET A 170 -6.66 14.19 12.53
CA MET A 170 -7.56 13.30 11.79
C MET A 170 -8.44 12.46 12.71
N TYR A 171 -7.84 11.65 13.60
CA TYR A 171 -8.59 10.71 14.42
C TYR A 171 -9.54 11.42 15.39
N TRP A 172 -9.08 12.34 16.22
CA TRP A 172 -9.93 13.03 17.18
C TRP A 172 -11.00 13.87 16.52
N ARG A 173 -10.72 14.52 15.41
CA ARG A 173 -11.71 15.28 14.66
C ARG A 173 -12.85 14.38 14.19
N TYR A 174 -12.55 13.20 13.63
CA TYR A 174 -13.59 12.26 13.21
C TYR A 174 -14.33 11.64 14.39
N PHE A 175 -13.62 11.29 15.46
CA PHE A 175 -14.22 10.72 16.65
C PHE A 175 -15.16 11.70 17.36
N MET A 176 -14.83 12.99 17.42
CA MET A 176 -15.65 14.02 18.07
C MET A 176 -16.75 14.58 17.18
N TRP A 177 -16.73 14.30 15.89
CA TRP A 177 -17.77 14.78 14.97
C TRP A 177 -19.08 13.96 15.08
N ASN A 178 -19.04 12.72 15.52
CA ASN A 178 -20.21 11.89 15.80
C ASN A 178 -20.60 12.11 17.28
#